data_60ae279d1d07eb6f12c9a59b928c55dd
#
_entry.id   60ae279d1d07eb6f12c9a59b928c55dd
#
_cell.length_a   1.000
_cell.length_b   1.000
_cell.length_c   1.000
_cell.angle_alpha   90.00
_cell.angle_beta   90.00
_cell.angle_gamma   90.00
#
_symmetry.space_group_name_H-M   'P 1'
#
loop_
_entity.id
_entity.type
_entity.pdbx_description
1 polymer ?
#
loop_
_entity_poly.entity_id
_entity_poly.type
_entity_poly.pdbx_seq_one_letter_code
_entity_poly.pdbx_strand_id
1 'polypeptide(L)'
;MRNLSKSTWIKIASTLGIVIIGFLIMSSLGSTEKHSKKNEIPPEVRLVETESVIFGDLTLEIEGNGVVQSQRTLNYVSEATGVSLFAKNDLKDGTFVRKGETIIEVDSREVENTLFTLRSEFMNGLAAVLPDIKIEDVDAYNRWYNYFINLDIHKTTPELPEILSSQEKIKLSGRGVFSKYYAVKNQEILLSKYKIVAPFSGYLKSQGIIEGSFISKGQQLFYLSDARNVEIAVPLLVDEINLIDFSKAPSVKIYVDKNEEEVLQGKIYRKETILNKNSQTLNVYVTFYNNKLNPYFLPGNYVSLIINGKRLYDVARIPRYVVDNEQNVFTMEDGKLGKQKVDVVTIQGNVAIIKHTVPDNMKIVTTILQRPLIGMNIKSSNETLELKEEIPVIEDGGQLSQAD
;
A
#
# COMPACT_ATOMS: atom_id res chain seq x y z
N MET A 1 -18.50 -22.17 118.06
CA MET A 1 -18.56 -22.85 116.78
C MET A 1 -19.98 -22.65 116.25
N ARG A 2 -20.17 -21.94 115.23
CA ARG A 2 -21.52 -21.54 114.74
C ARG A 2 -22.04 -22.71 113.86
N ASN A 3 -23.03 -23.43 114.32
CA ASN A 3 -23.65 -24.48 113.55
C ASN A 3 -24.38 -23.94 112.32
N LEU A 4 -23.91 -24.21 111.11
CA LEU A 4 -24.55 -23.89 109.85
C LEU A 4 -25.86 -24.65 109.68
N SER A 5 -26.97 -23.92 109.44
CA SER A 5 -28.30 -24.46 109.23
C SER A 5 -28.33 -25.53 108.11
N LYS A 6 -29.16 -26.61 108.25
CA LYS A 6 -29.34 -27.64 107.19
C LYS A 6 -29.68 -27.06 105.82
N SER A 7 -30.32 -25.90 105.78
CA SER A 7 -30.68 -25.25 104.52
C SER A 7 -29.45 -24.68 103.70
N THR A 8 -28.38 -24.27 104.41
CA THR A 8 -27.15 -23.80 103.86
C THR A 8 -26.34 -24.93 103.24
N TRP A 9 -26.35 -26.15 103.84
CA TRP A 9 -25.67 -27.26 103.28
C TRP A 9 -26.33 -27.81 101.99
N ILE A 10 -27.68 -27.74 101.88
CA ILE A 10 -28.39 -28.13 100.66
C ILE A 10 -28.06 -27.14 99.50
N LYS A 11 -27.94 -25.88 99.77
CA LYS A 11 -27.58 -24.90 98.77
C LYS A 11 -26.16 -25.09 98.29
N ILE A 12 -25.23 -25.39 99.16
CA ILE A 12 -23.84 -25.66 98.81
C ILE A 12 -23.75 -26.95 97.97
N ALA A 13 -24.47 -28.02 98.34
CA ALA A 13 -24.49 -29.27 97.62
C ALA A 13 -25.11 -29.11 96.21
N SER A 14 -26.17 -28.25 96.08
CA SER A 14 -26.82 -28.03 94.76
C SER A 14 -25.94 -27.20 93.83
N THR A 15 -25.24 -26.17 94.34
CA THR A 15 -24.27 -25.39 93.54
C THR A 15 -23.08 -26.21 93.13
N LEU A 16 -22.56 -27.08 94.00
CA LEU A 16 -21.45 -28.00 93.63
C LEU A 16 -21.92 -29.04 92.58
N GLY A 17 -23.14 -29.52 92.72
CA GLY A 17 -23.72 -30.42 91.69
C GLY A 17 -23.86 -29.79 90.31
N ILE A 18 -24.27 -28.53 90.24
CA ILE A 18 -24.38 -27.78 88.96
C ILE A 18 -23.00 -27.55 88.37
N VAL A 19 -22.00 -27.21 89.18
CA VAL A 19 -20.61 -27.00 88.69
C VAL A 19 -20.05 -28.36 88.16
N ILE A 20 -20.28 -29.49 88.86
CA ILE A 20 -19.80 -30.77 88.40
C ILE A 20 -20.48 -31.22 87.10
N ILE A 21 -21.82 -31.00 86.98
CA ILE A 21 -22.55 -31.26 85.71
C ILE A 21 -22.05 -30.34 84.58
N GLY A 22 -21.83 -29.05 84.86
CA GLY A 22 -21.26 -28.17 83.89
C GLY A 22 -19.86 -28.58 83.40
N PHE A 23 -19.02 -29.05 84.31
CA PHE A 23 -17.68 -29.57 84.01
C PHE A 23 -17.74 -30.86 83.16
N LEU A 24 -18.69 -31.78 83.49
CA LEU A 24 -18.89 -33.03 82.70
C LEU A 24 -19.39 -32.70 81.30
N ILE A 25 -20.31 -31.78 81.16
CA ILE A 25 -20.79 -31.32 79.85
C ILE A 25 -19.63 -30.65 79.03
N MET A 26 -18.83 -29.81 79.70
CA MET A 26 -17.72 -29.16 79.06
C MET A 26 -16.61 -30.18 78.63
N SER A 27 -16.33 -31.21 79.44
CA SER A 27 -15.38 -32.25 79.11
C SER A 27 -15.91 -33.22 78.01
N SER A 28 -17.22 -33.39 77.91
CA SER A 28 -17.85 -34.15 76.82
C SER A 28 -17.92 -33.44 75.51
N LEU A 29 -18.07 -32.10 75.54
CA LEU A 29 -17.99 -31.24 74.33
C LEU A 29 -16.55 -30.95 73.90
N GLY A 30 -15.55 -30.96 74.79
CA GLY A 30 -14.16 -30.73 74.51
C GLY A 30 -13.44 -31.92 73.84
N SER A 31 -14.05 -33.09 73.84
CA SER A 31 -13.41 -34.30 73.22
C SER A 31 -13.82 -34.58 71.77
N THR A 32 -14.51 -33.61 71.09
CA THR A 32 -14.83 -33.76 69.67
C THR A 32 -13.94 -32.84 68.80
N GLU A 33 -12.67 -32.80 69.06
CA GLU A 33 -11.72 -32.46 68.00
C GLU A 33 -11.64 -33.65 67.02
N LYS A 34 -12.63 -33.76 66.16
CA LYS A 34 -12.41 -34.44 64.90
C LYS A 34 -11.29 -33.68 64.20
N HIS A 35 -10.10 -34.25 64.17
CA HIS A 35 -9.12 -33.93 63.15
C HIS A 35 -9.82 -34.12 61.82
N SER A 36 -10.37 -33.02 61.28
CA SER A 36 -10.71 -32.92 59.89
C SER A 36 -9.39 -33.22 59.17
N LYS A 37 -9.22 -34.41 58.67
CA LYS A 37 -8.24 -34.69 57.63
C LYS A 37 -8.51 -33.61 56.60
N LYS A 38 -7.61 -32.63 56.51
CA LYS A 38 -7.53 -31.68 55.41
C LYS A 38 -7.53 -32.55 54.16
N ASN A 39 -8.72 -32.76 53.58
CA ASN A 39 -8.79 -33.37 52.26
C ASN A 39 -7.89 -32.45 51.42
N GLU A 40 -6.69 -32.91 51.12
CA GLU A 40 -5.89 -32.33 50.05
C GLU A 40 -6.77 -32.49 48.82
N ILE A 41 -7.45 -31.41 48.46
CA ILE A 41 -8.13 -31.29 47.16
C ILE A 41 -6.99 -31.55 46.16
N PRO A 42 -7.08 -32.64 45.37
CA PRO A 42 -6.05 -32.91 44.40
C PRO A 42 -5.86 -31.62 43.59
N PRO A 43 -4.62 -31.20 43.36
CA PRO A 43 -4.36 -29.95 42.67
C PRO A 43 -5.15 -29.93 41.36
N GLU A 44 -6.05 -28.98 41.22
CA GLU A 44 -6.90 -28.84 40.05
C GLU A 44 -6.00 -28.64 38.84
N VAL A 45 -5.84 -29.70 38.05
CA VAL A 45 -5.04 -29.64 36.83
C VAL A 45 -5.89 -28.98 35.77
N ARG A 46 -5.48 -27.77 35.36
CA ARG A 46 -6.19 -27.03 34.29
C ARG A 46 -5.73 -27.52 32.93
N LEU A 47 -6.70 -27.85 32.08
CA LEU A 47 -6.44 -28.14 30.66
C LEU A 47 -6.17 -26.80 29.93
N VAL A 48 -5.10 -26.78 29.18
CA VAL A 48 -4.67 -25.62 28.35
C VAL A 48 -4.26 -26.08 26.97
N GLU A 49 -4.47 -25.26 25.99
CA GLU A 49 -3.87 -25.43 24.67
C GLU A 49 -2.44 -24.89 24.68
N THR A 50 -1.55 -25.62 24.05
CA THR A 50 -0.14 -25.23 23.95
C THR A 50 0.32 -25.29 22.50
N GLU A 51 1.20 -24.39 22.12
CA GLU A 51 1.85 -24.35 20.82
C GLU A 51 3.37 -24.31 21.01
N SER A 52 4.09 -25.12 20.24
CA SER A 52 5.55 -25.14 20.28
C SER A 52 6.12 -24.01 19.44
N VAL A 53 7.04 -23.24 20.00
CA VAL A 53 7.74 -22.17 19.30
C VAL A 53 8.80 -22.76 18.37
N ILE A 54 8.69 -22.50 17.08
CA ILE A 54 9.66 -22.94 16.06
C ILE A 54 10.35 -21.70 15.50
N PHE A 55 11.67 -21.67 15.61
CA PHE A 55 12.48 -20.58 15.07
C PHE A 55 12.95 -20.87 13.64
N GLY A 56 13.05 -19.83 12.84
CA GLY A 56 13.51 -19.90 11.46
C GLY A 56 13.59 -18.55 10.80
N ASP A 57 13.97 -18.57 9.53
CA ASP A 57 14.02 -17.37 8.71
C ASP A 57 12.62 -17.02 8.20
N LEU A 58 12.28 -15.75 8.29
CA LEU A 58 10.97 -15.23 7.93
C LEU A 58 11.10 -13.98 7.06
N THR A 59 10.45 -13.95 5.91
CA THR A 59 10.23 -12.70 5.17
C THR A 59 8.92 -12.08 5.65
N LEU A 60 9.00 -10.83 6.10
CA LEU A 60 7.80 -10.08 6.49
C LEU A 60 6.89 -9.85 5.29
N GLU A 61 5.60 -9.96 5.48
CA GLU A 61 4.60 -9.66 4.47
C GLU A 61 3.74 -8.49 4.96
N ILE A 62 3.71 -7.40 4.20
CA ILE A 62 2.94 -6.21 4.50
C ILE A 62 1.72 -6.21 3.59
N GLU A 63 0.55 -6.42 4.15
CA GLU A 63 -0.73 -6.33 3.44
C GLU A 63 -1.10 -4.87 3.26
N GLY A 64 -1.64 -4.54 2.09
CA GLY A 64 -2.11 -3.21 1.77
C GLY A 64 -3.23 -3.22 0.76
N ASN A 65 -4.05 -2.18 0.81
CA ASN A 65 -5.07 -1.92 -0.19
C ASN A 65 -4.75 -0.60 -0.87
N GLY A 66 -4.87 -0.56 -2.18
CA GLY A 66 -4.54 0.63 -2.93
C GLY A 66 -5.51 0.91 -4.07
N VAL A 67 -5.45 2.14 -4.57
CA VAL A 67 -6.23 2.58 -5.72
C VAL A 67 -5.35 2.52 -6.95
N VAL A 68 -5.84 1.87 -7.99
CA VAL A 68 -5.20 1.86 -9.31
C VAL A 68 -5.30 3.24 -9.93
N GLN A 69 -4.19 3.78 -10.38
CA GLN A 69 -4.09 5.08 -11.04
C GLN A 69 -3.32 4.94 -12.35
N SER A 70 -3.64 5.79 -13.32
CA SER A 70 -2.80 5.91 -14.51
C SER A 70 -1.50 6.64 -14.17
N GLN A 71 -0.37 6.13 -14.66
CA GLN A 71 0.91 6.85 -14.52
C GLN A 71 0.95 8.16 -15.31
N ARG A 72 0.12 8.28 -16.35
CA ARG A 72 0.05 9.45 -17.22
C ARG A 72 -1.40 9.83 -17.47
N THR A 73 -1.79 10.97 -16.92
CA THR A 73 -3.08 11.59 -17.17
C THR A 73 -2.85 13.01 -17.63
N LEU A 74 -3.46 13.40 -18.72
CA LEU A 74 -3.44 14.74 -19.26
C LEU A 74 -4.86 15.32 -19.30
N ASN A 75 -5.03 16.46 -18.63
CA ASN A 75 -6.20 17.29 -18.84
C ASN A 75 -5.87 18.32 -19.93
N TYR A 76 -6.43 18.14 -21.12
CA TYR A 76 -6.12 19.02 -22.24
C TYR A 76 -7.06 20.22 -22.26
N VAL A 77 -6.45 21.41 -22.27
CA VAL A 77 -7.11 22.71 -22.36
C VAL A 77 -6.73 23.37 -23.67
N SER A 78 -7.71 23.89 -24.41
CA SER A 78 -7.47 24.55 -25.70
C SER A 78 -6.64 25.81 -25.55
N GLU A 79 -5.63 25.94 -26.42
CA GLU A 79 -4.90 27.19 -26.63
C GLU A 79 -5.36 27.96 -27.88
N ALA A 80 -6.25 27.36 -28.68
CA ALA A 80 -6.85 27.92 -29.91
C ALA A 80 -8.32 28.30 -29.72
N THR A 81 -8.81 29.19 -30.55
CA THR A 81 -10.23 29.58 -30.64
C THR A 81 -10.70 29.41 -32.08
N GLY A 82 -11.84 28.74 -32.28
CA GLY A 82 -12.44 28.52 -33.61
C GLY A 82 -13.42 27.36 -33.60
N VAL A 83 -13.91 27.01 -34.78
CA VAL A 83 -14.81 25.88 -34.97
C VAL A 83 -13.98 24.60 -35.16
N SER A 84 -14.38 23.50 -34.55
CA SER A 84 -13.79 22.19 -34.79
C SER A 84 -14.13 21.69 -36.19
N LEU A 85 -13.14 21.55 -37.04
CA LEU A 85 -13.30 20.95 -38.40
C LEU A 85 -13.23 19.45 -38.37
N PHE A 86 -12.56 18.89 -37.34
CA PHE A 86 -12.43 17.46 -37.13
C PHE A 86 -12.40 17.16 -35.62
N ALA A 87 -13.14 16.16 -35.20
CA ALA A 87 -13.05 15.58 -33.86
C ALA A 87 -13.05 14.06 -33.97
N LYS A 88 -11.98 13.40 -33.52
CA LYS A 88 -11.82 11.96 -33.66
C LYS A 88 -12.97 11.20 -32.98
N ASN A 89 -13.78 10.44 -33.78
CA ASN A 89 -14.91 9.67 -33.29
C ASN A 89 -15.86 10.51 -32.40
N ASP A 90 -16.05 11.79 -32.71
CA ASP A 90 -16.79 12.76 -31.89
C ASP A 90 -16.36 12.74 -30.41
N LEU A 91 -15.09 12.46 -30.16
CA LEU A 91 -14.48 12.36 -28.83
C LEU A 91 -15.32 11.52 -27.85
N LYS A 92 -15.87 10.39 -28.28
CA LYS A 92 -16.62 9.51 -27.37
C LYS A 92 -15.72 8.94 -26.30
N ASP A 93 -16.27 8.82 -25.09
CA ASP A 93 -15.58 8.21 -23.96
C ASP A 93 -15.08 6.81 -24.30
N GLY A 94 -13.84 6.48 -23.88
CA GLY A 94 -13.21 5.21 -24.19
C GLY A 94 -12.57 5.14 -25.59
N THR A 95 -12.61 6.22 -26.40
CA THR A 95 -11.89 6.26 -27.67
C THR A 95 -10.38 6.14 -27.44
N PHE A 96 -9.77 5.12 -28.07
CA PHE A 96 -8.32 4.95 -28.04
C PHE A 96 -7.62 5.82 -29.08
N VAL A 97 -6.54 6.50 -28.68
CA VAL A 97 -5.68 7.29 -29.56
C VAL A 97 -4.23 6.86 -29.43
N ARG A 98 -3.47 6.94 -30.53
CA ARG A 98 -2.04 6.67 -30.56
C ARG A 98 -1.25 7.96 -30.39
N LYS A 99 -0.04 7.86 -29.83
CA LYS A 99 0.89 9.01 -29.78
C LYS A 99 1.07 9.62 -31.18
N GLY A 100 0.95 10.95 -31.29
CA GLY A 100 1.06 11.72 -32.52
C GLY A 100 -0.21 11.73 -33.39
N GLU A 101 -1.27 11.02 -33.00
CA GLU A 101 -2.53 10.99 -33.71
C GLU A 101 -3.30 12.30 -33.47
N THR A 102 -3.90 12.87 -34.55
CA THR A 102 -4.73 14.05 -34.44
C THR A 102 -6.03 13.72 -33.73
N ILE A 103 -6.33 14.47 -32.67
CA ILE A 103 -7.56 14.33 -31.89
C ILE A 103 -8.61 15.35 -32.33
N ILE A 104 -8.20 16.61 -32.42
CA ILE A 104 -9.07 17.73 -32.84
C ILE A 104 -8.29 18.58 -33.82
N GLU A 105 -8.98 19.10 -34.84
CA GLU A 105 -8.47 20.12 -35.73
C GLU A 105 -9.45 21.31 -35.70
N VAL A 106 -8.92 22.47 -35.31
CA VAL A 106 -9.68 23.72 -35.21
C VAL A 106 -9.44 24.54 -36.50
N ASP A 107 -10.45 25.26 -36.98
CA ASP A 107 -10.33 26.11 -38.16
C ASP A 107 -9.22 27.12 -38.00
N SER A 108 -8.14 26.95 -38.80
CA SER A 108 -6.91 27.71 -38.77
C SER A 108 -6.72 28.70 -39.93
N ARG A 109 -7.73 28.78 -40.83
CA ARG A 109 -7.62 29.55 -42.10
C ARG A 109 -7.19 31.01 -41.89
N GLU A 110 -7.72 31.68 -40.88
CA GLU A 110 -7.33 33.09 -40.58
C GLU A 110 -5.87 33.18 -40.13
N VAL A 111 -5.44 32.24 -39.27
CA VAL A 111 -4.06 32.19 -38.75
C VAL A 111 -3.07 31.83 -39.85
N GLU A 112 -3.45 30.92 -40.77
CA GLU A 112 -2.65 30.57 -41.96
C GLU A 112 -2.46 31.75 -42.91
N ASN A 113 -3.55 32.47 -43.23
CA ASN A 113 -3.48 33.63 -44.08
C ASN A 113 -2.57 34.72 -43.48
N THR A 114 -2.64 34.93 -42.16
CA THR A 114 -1.72 35.84 -41.45
C THR A 114 -0.28 35.37 -41.56
N LEU A 115 -0.03 34.04 -41.41
CA LEU A 115 1.30 33.45 -41.56
C LEU A 115 1.87 33.67 -42.97
N PHE A 116 1.07 33.49 -44.02
CA PHE A 116 1.49 33.74 -45.39
C PHE A 116 1.87 35.22 -45.61
N THR A 117 1.11 36.16 -45.04
CA THR A 117 1.43 37.57 -45.07
C THR A 117 2.77 37.85 -44.40
N LEU A 118 3.00 37.36 -43.17
CA LEU A 118 4.24 37.53 -42.44
C LEU A 118 5.45 36.89 -43.15
N ARG A 119 5.30 35.73 -43.76
CA ARG A 119 6.35 35.11 -44.57
C ARG A 119 6.71 35.97 -45.79
N SER A 120 5.71 36.53 -46.47
CA SER A 120 5.92 37.44 -47.59
C SER A 120 6.66 38.67 -47.14
N GLU A 121 6.31 39.29 -46.02
CA GLU A 121 7.02 40.45 -45.45
C GLU A 121 8.47 40.12 -45.07
N PHE A 122 8.72 38.94 -44.52
CA PHE A 122 10.06 38.43 -44.23
C PHE A 122 10.90 38.28 -45.51
N MET A 123 10.33 37.61 -46.53
CA MET A 123 10.99 37.49 -47.85
C MET A 123 11.30 38.85 -48.49
N ASN A 124 10.37 39.78 -48.42
CA ASN A 124 10.59 41.17 -48.90
C ASN A 124 11.73 41.86 -48.15
N GLY A 125 11.80 41.68 -46.81
CA GLY A 125 12.88 42.20 -45.99
C GLY A 125 14.24 41.62 -46.36
N LEU A 126 14.31 40.31 -46.64
CA LEU A 126 15.52 39.64 -47.12
C LEU A 126 15.91 40.14 -48.53
N ALA A 127 14.96 40.18 -49.45
CA ALA A 127 15.24 40.67 -50.81
C ALA A 127 15.81 42.09 -50.81
N ALA A 128 15.31 42.95 -49.92
CA ALA A 128 15.76 44.35 -49.80
C ALA A 128 17.18 44.51 -49.22
N VAL A 129 17.69 43.53 -48.48
CA VAL A 129 19.04 43.58 -47.86
C VAL A 129 20.12 42.92 -48.71
N LEU A 130 19.73 41.94 -49.58
CA LEU A 130 20.69 41.20 -50.41
C LEU A 130 21.61 42.03 -51.24
N PRO A 131 21.14 43.12 -51.94
CA PRO A 131 22.07 44.03 -52.71
C PRO A 131 23.10 44.70 -51.82
N ASP A 132 22.70 45.11 -50.60
CA ASP A 132 23.61 45.80 -49.66
C ASP A 132 24.69 44.84 -49.13
N ILE A 133 24.37 43.57 -48.93
CA ILE A 133 25.33 42.53 -48.51
C ILE A 133 26.29 42.19 -49.68
N LYS A 134 25.77 42.08 -50.90
CA LYS A 134 26.58 41.73 -52.09
C LYS A 134 27.75 42.70 -52.36
N ILE A 135 27.56 43.98 -52.06
CA ILE A 135 28.58 44.99 -52.28
C ILE A 135 29.78 44.81 -51.35
N GLU A 136 29.55 44.29 -50.12
CA GLU A 136 30.60 44.24 -49.11
C GLU A 136 31.17 42.82 -48.90
N ASP A 137 30.34 41.79 -48.99
CA ASP A 137 30.74 40.41 -48.71
C ASP A 137 29.99 39.42 -49.63
N VAL A 138 30.70 38.91 -50.63
CA VAL A 138 30.18 38.00 -51.62
C VAL A 138 29.83 36.65 -51.01
N ASP A 139 30.59 36.20 -50.00
CA ASP A 139 30.32 34.91 -49.33
C ASP A 139 29.08 34.97 -48.44
N ALA A 140 28.91 36.08 -47.71
CA ALA A 140 27.68 36.34 -46.99
C ALA A 140 26.47 36.47 -47.94
N TYR A 141 26.65 37.16 -49.07
CA TYR A 141 25.58 37.22 -50.07
C TYR A 141 25.19 35.84 -50.60
N ASN A 142 26.12 34.96 -50.91
CA ASN A 142 25.83 33.63 -51.41
C ASN A 142 25.08 32.79 -50.37
N ARG A 143 25.45 32.88 -49.09
CA ARG A 143 24.72 32.20 -48.02
C ARG A 143 23.27 32.68 -47.90
N TRP A 144 23.06 33.98 -47.86
CA TRP A 144 21.73 34.59 -47.73
C TRP A 144 20.88 34.44 -49.00
N TYR A 145 21.49 34.50 -50.17
CA TYR A 145 20.81 34.25 -51.44
C TYR A 145 20.34 32.80 -51.54
N ASN A 146 21.18 31.83 -51.20
CA ASN A 146 20.81 30.44 -51.16
C ASN A 146 19.68 30.16 -50.13
N TYR A 147 19.73 30.84 -49.00
CA TYR A 147 18.63 30.76 -48.04
C TYR A 147 17.33 31.31 -48.62
N PHE A 148 17.40 32.49 -49.24
CA PHE A 148 16.24 33.19 -49.83
C PHE A 148 15.55 32.34 -50.93
N ILE A 149 16.30 31.79 -51.88
CA ILE A 149 15.71 30.97 -52.97
C ILE A 149 15.07 29.67 -52.52
N ASN A 150 15.45 29.16 -51.34
CA ASN A 150 14.86 27.96 -50.74
C ASN A 150 13.68 28.27 -49.82
N LEU A 151 13.34 29.54 -49.60
CA LEU A 151 12.15 29.92 -48.86
C LEU A 151 10.88 29.68 -49.69
N ASP A 152 9.89 29.06 -49.01
CA ASP A 152 8.57 28.82 -49.58
C ASP A 152 7.50 29.32 -48.58
N ILE A 153 6.58 30.15 -49.05
CA ILE A 153 5.51 30.72 -48.21
C ILE A 153 4.58 29.65 -47.61
N HIS A 154 4.51 28.48 -48.23
CA HIS A 154 3.67 27.36 -47.78
C HIS A 154 4.38 26.33 -46.87
N LYS A 155 5.71 26.45 -46.73
CA LYS A 155 6.52 25.57 -45.90
C LYS A 155 6.99 26.25 -44.64
N THR A 156 7.33 25.44 -43.63
CA THR A 156 7.93 25.94 -42.38
C THR A 156 9.20 26.69 -42.69
N THR A 157 9.35 27.90 -42.14
CA THR A 157 10.50 28.73 -42.33
C THR A 157 11.74 28.11 -41.70
N PRO A 158 12.83 27.81 -42.47
CA PRO A 158 14.04 27.23 -41.92
C PRO A 158 14.76 28.21 -40.98
N GLU A 159 15.73 27.70 -40.24
CA GLU A 159 16.59 28.53 -39.38
C GLU A 159 17.44 29.47 -40.21
N LEU A 160 17.71 30.67 -39.62
CA LEU A 160 18.54 31.66 -40.27
C LEU A 160 19.98 31.12 -40.44
N PRO A 161 20.67 31.50 -41.59
CA PRO A 161 22.07 31.23 -41.73
C PRO A 161 22.92 31.82 -40.59
N GLU A 162 24.08 31.21 -40.35
CA GLU A 162 25.06 31.76 -39.39
C GLU A 162 25.56 33.12 -39.80
N ILE A 163 25.61 34.07 -38.86
CA ILE A 163 26.08 35.44 -39.08
C ILE A 163 27.57 35.51 -38.72
N LEU A 164 28.41 35.76 -39.70
CA LEU A 164 29.86 35.70 -39.53
C LEU A 164 30.51 37.08 -39.30
N SER A 165 29.82 38.18 -39.60
CA SER A 165 30.38 39.52 -39.42
C SER A 165 29.43 40.48 -38.70
N SER A 166 30.00 41.47 -37.99
CA SER A 166 29.22 42.54 -37.35
C SER A 166 28.50 43.43 -38.34
N GLN A 167 29.09 43.63 -39.52
CA GLN A 167 28.50 44.46 -40.58
C GLN A 167 27.28 43.79 -41.19
N GLU A 168 27.36 42.48 -41.46
CA GLU A 168 26.24 41.68 -41.88
C GLU A 168 25.07 41.77 -40.88
N LYS A 169 25.37 41.63 -39.57
CA LYS A 169 24.39 41.77 -38.51
C LYS A 169 23.71 43.14 -38.49
N ILE A 170 24.49 44.25 -38.67
CA ILE A 170 23.94 45.60 -38.67
C ILE A 170 22.97 45.79 -39.85
N LYS A 171 23.31 45.32 -41.06
CA LYS A 171 22.44 45.44 -42.26
C LYS A 171 21.14 44.66 -42.09
N LEU A 172 21.23 43.41 -41.66
CA LEU A 172 20.06 42.58 -41.40
C LEU A 172 19.16 43.23 -40.35
N SER A 173 19.74 43.74 -39.25
CA SER A 173 19.00 44.42 -38.18
C SER A 173 18.35 45.71 -38.69
N GLY A 174 19.08 46.54 -39.49
CA GLY A 174 18.60 47.80 -40.04
C GLY A 174 17.40 47.64 -40.99
N ARG A 175 17.28 46.51 -41.68
CA ARG A 175 16.15 46.17 -42.54
C ARG A 175 15.05 45.38 -41.79
N GLY A 176 15.21 45.13 -40.48
CA GLY A 176 14.26 44.44 -39.63
C GLY A 176 14.10 42.93 -39.96
N VAL A 177 15.11 42.30 -40.55
CA VAL A 177 15.07 40.88 -40.95
C VAL A 177 14.79 39.98 -39.73
N PHE A 178 15.47 40.22 -38.59
CA PHE A 178 15.27 39.43 -37.39
C PHE A 178 13.88 39.56 -36.79
N SER A 179 13.34 40.80 -36.74
CA SER A 179 12.00 41.03 -36.19
C SER A 179 10.92 40.33 -37.01
N LYS A 180 11.06 40.38 -38.36
CA LYS A 180 10.16 39.69 -39.30
C LYS A 180 10.28 38.17 -39.19
N TYR A 181 11.49 37.66 -39.08
CA TYR A 181 11.74 36.22 -38.86
C TYR A 181 11.03 35.71 -37.61
N TYR A 182 11.24 36.39 -36.46
CA TYR A 182 10.58 35.97 -35.21
C TYR A 182 9.08 36.21 -35.22
N ALA A 183 8.56 37.18 -35.98
CA ALA A 183 7.11 37.31 -36.20
C ALA A 183 6.54 36.08 -36.91
N VAL A 184 7.23 35.58 -37.96
CA VAL A 184 6.86 34.35 -38.64
C VAL A 184 6.92 33.17 -37.68
N LYS A 185 8.01 33.00 -36.92
CA LYS A 185 8.15 31.90 -35.97
C LYS A 185 7.06 31.91 -34.91
N ASN A 186 6.69 33.05 -34.36
CA ASN A 186 5.59 33.15 -33.39
C ASN A 186 4.24 32.75 -34.02
N GLN A 187 4.00 33.10 -35.28
CA GLN A 187 2.77 32.72 -35.97
C GLN A 187 2.76 31.22 -36.31
N GLU A 188 3.91 30.61 -36.64
CA GLU A 188 4.04 29.15 -36.82
C GLU A 188 3.73 28.40 -35.52
N ILE A 189 4.22 28.90 -34.37
CA ILE A 189 3.89 28.35 -33.06
C ILE A 189 2.37 28.48 -32.78
N LEU A 190 1.77 29.62 -33.09
CA LEU A 190 0.34 29.81 -32.92
C LEU A 190 -0.46 28.84 -33.78
N LEU A 191 -0.10 28.69 -35.07
CA LEU A 191 -0.74 27.74 -35.98
C LEU A 191 -0.67 26.30 -35.47
N SER A 192 0.46 25.90 -34.90
CA SER A 192 0.64 24.55 -34.35
C SER A 192 -0.36 24.18 -33.25
N LYS A 193 -0.97 25.17 -32.56
CA LYS A 193 -1.96 25.00 -31.51
C LYS A 193 -3.35 24.65 -32.03
N TYR A 194 -3.59 24.85 -33.33
CA TYR A 194 -4.87 24.57 -33.98
C TYR A 194 -5.01 23.09 -34.35
N LYS A 195 -3.93 22.33 -34.37
CA LYS A 195 -3.94 20.89 -34.55
C LYS A 195 -3.53 20.18 -33.27
N ILE A 196 -4.51 19.65 -32.58
CA ILE A 196 -4.34 19.01 -31.28
C ILE A 196 -4.03 17.53 -31.50
N VAL A 197 -2.84 17.10 -31.07
CA VAL A 197 -2.35 15.75 -31.23
C VAL A 197 -2.13 15.06 -29.87
N ALA A 198 -2.27 13.73 -29.82
CA ALA A 198 -2.03 12.95 -28.63
C ALA A 198 -0.53 12.92 -28.28
N PRO A 199 -0.11 13.39 -27.10
CA PRO A 199 1.30 13.36 -26.68
C PRO A 199 1.77 11.95 -26.29
N PHE A 200 0.85 11.08 -25.94
CA PHE A 200 1.05 9.65 -25.67
C PHE A 200 -0.20 8.85 -26.04
N SER A 201 -0.04 7.52 -26.19
CA SER A 201 -1.18 6.65 -26.49
C SER A 201 -2.02 6.42 -25.24
N GLY A 202 -3.35 6.50 -25.38
CA GLY A 202 -4.27 6.36 -24.25
C GLY A 202 -5.73 6.38 -24.64
N TYR A 203 -6.58 6.44 -23.65
CA TYR A 203 -8.04 6.50 -23.78
C TYR A 203 -8.54 7.88 -23.43
N LEU A 204 -9.46 8.38 -24.26
CA LEU A 204 -10.09 9.68 -24.07
C LEU A 204 -11.31 9.57 -23.14
N LYS A 205 -11.47 10.59 -22.31
CA LYS A 205 -12.71 10.94 -21.65
C LYS A 205 -13.10 12.33 -22.11
N SER A 206 -14.20 12.42 -22.83
CA SER A 206 -14.65 13.63 -23.54
C SER A 206 -15.30 14.65 -22.62
N GLN A 207 -15.36 15.88 -23.14
CA GLN A 207 -16.20 16.97 -22.63
C GLN A 207 -17.32 17.34 -23.61
N GLY A 208 -17.71 16.40 -24.47
CA GLY A 208 -18.82 16.60 -25.42
C GLY A 208 -18.45 17.43 -26.66
N ILE A 209 -17.21 17.45 -27.07
CA ILE A 209 -16.75 18.14 -28.30
C ILE A 209 -16.98 17.22 -29.49
N ILE A 210 -17.68 17.75 -30.48
CA ILE A 210 -17.96 17.11 -31.78
C ILE A 210 -17.50 18.01 -32.93
N GLU A 211 -17.43 17.47 -34.11
CA GLU A 211 -17.21 18.28 -35.31
C GLU A 211 -18.30 19.38 -35.41
N GLY A 212 -17.90 20.60 -35.76
CA GLY A 212 -18.75 21.78 -35.76
C GLY A 212 -18.89 22.50 -34.41
N SER A 213 -18.37 21.94 -33.32
CA SER A 213 -18.37 22.62 -32.03
C SER A 213 -17.49 23.86 -32.04
N PHE A 214 -17.96 24.96 -31.43
CA PHE A 214 -17.11 26.13 -31.21
C PHE A 214 -16.24 25.89 -29.98
N ILE A 215 -14.93 26.08 -30.15
CA ILE A 215 -13.89 25.91 -29.13
C ILE A 215 -13.35 27.30 -28.75
N SER A 216 -13.24 27.55 -27.44
CA SER A 216 -12.64 28.76 -26.89
C SER A 216 -11.30 28.48 -26.25
N LYS A 217 -10.37 29.42 -26.32
CA LYS A 217 -9.11 29.36 -25.57
C LYS A 217 -9.41 29.24 -24.06
N GLY A 218 -8.75 28.30 -23.38
CA GLY A 218 -8.99 28.00 -21.97
C GLY A 218 -10.07 26.95 -21.72
N GLN A 219 -10.80 26.52 -22.75
CA GLN A 219 -11.81 25.47 -22.63
C GLN A 219 -11.15 24.10 -22.46
N GLN A 220 -11.62 23.31 -21.49
CA GLN A 220 -11.23 21.91 -21.35
C GLN A 220 -11.89 21.08 -22.45
N LEU A 221 -11.10 20.30 -23.17
CA LEU A 221 -11.57 19.51 -24.31
C LEU A 221 -11.75 18.04 -24.01
N PHE A 222 -10.76 17.44 -23.32
CA PHE A 222 -10.78 16.02 -22.96
C PHE A 222 -9.75 15.73 -21.86
N TYR A 223 -9.91 14.55 -21.24
CA TYR A 223 -8.90 13.88 -20.47
C TYR A 223 -8.30 12.75 -21.31
N LEU A 224 -6.99 12.59 -21.29
CA LEU A 224 -6.28 11.47 -21.89
C LEU A 224 -5.58 10.69 -20.78
N SER A 225 -5.85 9.38 -20.68
CA SER A 225 -5.32 8.50 -19.65
C SER A 225 -4.68 7.25 -20.24
N ASP A 226 -3.50 6.90 -19.78
CA ASP A 226 -2.83 5.63 -20.15
C ASP A 226 -3.33 4.51 -19.23
N ALA A 227 -4.22 3.64 -19.74
CA ALA A 227 -4.77 2.54 -18.97
C ALA A 227 -3.88 1.27 -18.94
N ARG A 228 -2.73 1.27 -19.64
CA ARG A 228 -1.78 0.15 -19.65
C ARG A 228 -0.65 0.33 -18.65
N ASN A 229 -0.08 1.54 -18.60
CA ASN A 229 0.94 1.87 -17.62
C ASN A 229 0.24 2.44 -16.37
N VAL A 230 -0.01 1.56 -15.43
CA VAL A 230 -0.75 1.89 -14.20
C VAL A 230 0.16 1.77 -12.98
N GLU A 231 -0.21 2.47 -11.95
CA GLU A 231 0.38 2.37 -10.62
C GLU A 231 -0.71 2.23 -9.56
N ILE A 232 -0.39 1.57 -8.47
CA ILE A 232 -1.27 1.44 -7.32
C ILE A 232 -0.71 2.34 -6.22
N ALA A 233 -1.50 3.30 -5.76
CA ALA A 233 -1.18 4.11 -4.60
C ALA A 233 -1.65 3.39 -3.34
N VAL A 234 -0.71 2.93 -2.52
CA VAL A 234 -0.95 2.14 -1.31
C VAL A 234 -0.60 2.98 -0.09
N PRO A 235 -1.59 3.43 0.69
CA PRO A 235 -1.35 4.15 1.93
C PRO A 235 -0.89 3.16 3.02
N LEU A 236 0.33 3.32 3.52
CA LEU A 236 0.92 2.53 4.60
C LEU A 236 1.27 3.43 5.78
N LEU A 237 1.18 2.88 6.99
CA LEU A 237 1.66 3.52 8.20
C LEU A 237 3.19 3.60 8.19
N VAL A 238 3.75 4.57 8.91
CA VAL A 238 5.21 4.74 8.99
C VAL A 238 5.90 3.48 9.51
N ASP A 239 5.30 2.80 10.48
CA ASP A 239 5.85 1.57 11.05
C ASP A 239 5.86 0.42 10.03
N GLU A 240 4.84 0.29 9.20
CA GLU A 240 4.77 -0.68 8.10
C GLU A 240 5.84 -0.39 7.04
N ILE A 241 6.03 0.89 6.68
CA ILE A 241 7.06 1.32 5.73
C ILE A 241 8.47 0.97 6.24
N ASN A 242 8.71 1.09 7.55
CA ASN A 242 9.99 0.72 8.16
C ASN A 242 10.30 -0.78 8.07
N LEU A 243 9.29 -1.62 7.85
CA LEU A 243 9.45 -3.05 7.63
C LEU A 243 9.83 -3.41 6.18
N ILE A 244 9.78 -2.46 5.24
CA ILE A 244 10.14 -2.66 3.84
C ILE A 244 11.63 -2.35 3.62
N ASP A 245 12.32 -3.22 2.87
CA ASP A 245 13.69 -2.98 2.43
C ASP A 245 13.69 -2.45 0.99
N PHE A 246 13.64 -1.14 0.85
CA PHE A 246 13.62 -0.48 -0.47
C PHE A 246 14.92 -0.65 -1.28
N SER A 247 16.02 -1.05 -0.65
CA SER A 247 17.32 -1.24 -1.34
C SER A 247 17.32 -2.48 -2.25
N LYS A 248 16.46 -3.45 -1.97
CA LYS A 248 16.39 -4.74 -2.67
C LYS A 248 15.25 -4.83 -3.70
N ALA A 249 14.62 -3.70 -4.05
CA ALA A 249 13.46 -3.67 -4.96
C ALA A 249 12.42 -4.76 -4.60
N PRO A 250 11.72 -4.64 -3.48
CA PRO A 250 10.85 -5.67 -2.95
C PRO A 250 9.78 -6.07 -3.97
N SER A 251 9.53 -7.37 -4.08
CA SER A 251 8.46 -7.88 -4.94
C SER A 251 7.10 -7.64 -4.29
N VAL A 252 6.10 -7.38 -5.13
CA VAL A 252 4.74 -7.12 -4.71
C VAL A 252 3.81 -8.09 -5.44
N LYS A 253 3.01 -8.82 -4.70
CA LYS A 253 1.94 -9.64 -5.24
C LYS A 253 0.65 -8.82 -5.20
N ILE A 254 -0.03 -8.68 -6.34
CA ILE A 254 -1.28 -7.92 -6.49
C ILE A 254 -2.40 -8.92 -6.73
N TYR A 255 -3.45 -8.84 -5.94
CA TYR A 255 -4.60 -9.73 -5.99
C TYR A 255 -5.79 -9.01 -6.61
N VAL A 256 -6.44 -9.67 -7.56
CA VAL A 256 -7.61 -9.15 -8.29
C VAL A 256 -8.88 -9.27 -7.45
N ASP A 257 -9.01 -10.38 -6.72
CA ASP A 257 -10.16 -10.67 -5.86
C ASP A 257 -9.66 -11.45 -4.64
N LYS A 258 -10.48 -11.50 -3.58
CA LYS A 258 -10.20 -12.26 -2.35
C LYS A 258 -9.98 -13.77 -2.59
N ASN A 259 -10.28 -14.27 -3.78
CA ASN A 259 -10.14 -15.69 -4.14
C ASN A 259 -8.74 -16.08 -4.66
N GLU A 260 -7.73 -15.22 -4.59
CA GLU A 260 -6.30 -15.51 -4.85
C GLU A 260 -5.94 -16.11 -6.24
N GLU A 261 -6.89 -16.23 -7.18
CA GLU A 261 -6.68 -16.96 -8.44
C GLU A 261 -5.84 -16.20 -9.49
N GLU A 262 -5.80 -14.88 -9.48
CA GLU A 262 -4.92 -14.10 -10.36
C GLU A 262 -3.97 -13.22 -9.56
N VAL A 263 -2.70 -13.64 -9.48
CA VAL A 263 -1.64 -12.87 -8.84
C VAL A 263 -0.78 -12.20 -9.90
N LEU A 264 -0.80 -10.86 -9.94
CA LEU A 264 0.13 -10.09 -10.75
C LEU A 264 1.37 -9.70 -9.95
N GLN A 265 2.52 -9.67 -10.63
CA GLN A 265 3.76 -9.20 -10.02
C GLN A 265 3.92 -7.70 -10.28
N GLY A 266 4.00 -6.94 -9.20
CA GLY A 266 4.30 -5.51 -9.22
C GLY A 266 5.70 -5.22 -8.68
N LYS A 267 6.15 -3.98 -8.89
CA LYS A 267 7.41 -3.46 -8.33
C LYS A 267 7.15 -2.11 -7.68
N ILE A 268 7.75 -1.88 -6.53
CA ILE A 268 7.73 -0.56 -5.93
C ILE A 268 8.54 0.38 -6.82
N TYR A 269 7.90 1.46 -7.26
CA TYR A 269 8.47 2.48 -8.12
C TYR A 269 8.97 3.67 -7.31
N ARG A 270 8.14 4.16 -6.39
CA ARG A 270 8.43 5.31 -5.53
C ARG A 270 7.65 5.26 -4.23
N LYS A 271 8.08 6.04 -3.26
CA LYS A 271 7.33 6.31 -2.02
C LYS A 271 7.22 7.82 -1.81
N GLU A 272 6.17 8.25 -1.19
CA GLU A 272 6.04 9.63 -0.74
C GLU A 272 7.02 9.95 0.38
N THR A 273 7.36 11.23 0.51
CA THR A 273 8.19 11.77 1.59
C THR A 273 7.41 12.70 2.50
N ILE A 274 6.16 13.00 2.14
CA ILE A 274 5.28 13.91 2.89
C ILE A 274 4.13 13.07 3.46
N LEU A 275 4.01 13.08 4.78
CA LEU A 275 2.98 12.35 5.50
C LEU A 275 1.61 13.00 5.27
N ASN A 276 0.60 12.18 5.00
CA ASN A 276 -0.78 12.63 5.03
C ASN A 276 -1.19 12.93 6.48
N LYS A 277 -1.51 14.19 6.79
CA LYS A 277 -1.78 14.65 8.16
C LYS A 277 -3.02 14.00 8.77
N ASN A 278 -4.01 13.65 7.95
CA ASN A 278 -5.28 13.11 8.44
C ASN A 278 -5.19 11.60 8.72
N SER A 279 -4.60 10.83 7.80
CA SER A 279 -4.49 9.38 7.90
C SER A 279 -3.21 8.90 8.57
N GLN A 280 -2.20 9.77 8.75
CA GLN A 280 -0.86 9.43 9.25
C GLN A 280 -0.17 8.35 8.41
N THR A 281 -0.47 8.32 7.09
CA THR A 281 0.08 7.36 6.13
C THR A 281 0.95 8.05 5.10
N LEU A 282 1.83 7.28 4.47
CA LEU A 282 2.60 7.63 3.28
C LEU A 282 2.21 6.68 2.15
N ASN A 283 2.01 7.22 0.95
CA ASN A 283 1.75 6.35 -0.19
C ASN A 283 3.04 5.69 -0.70
N VAL A 284 2.97 4.39 -0.88
CA VAL A 284 3.93 3.60 -1.65
C VAL A 284 3.29 3.29 -2.99
N TYR A 285 3.99 3.57 -4.08
CA TYR A 285 3.48 3.38 -5.43
C TYR A 285 4.06 2.12 -6.05
N VAL A 286 3.18 1.20 -6.39
CA VAL A 286 3.51 -0.06 -7.03
C VAL A 286 3.13 0.02 -8.50
N THR A 287 4.08 -0.17 -9.41
CA THR A 287 3.85 -0.14 -10.85
C THR A 287 3.75 -1.54 -11.42
N PHE A 288 2.89 -1.70 -12.40
CA PHE A 288 2.77 -2.89 -13.23
C PHE A 288 2.21 -2.55 -14.61
N TYR A 289 2.30 -3.48 -15.55
CA TYR A 289 1.82 -3.30 -16.91
C TYR A 289 0.54 -4.11 -17.14
N ASN A 290 -0.59 -3.41 -17.32
CA ASN A 290 -1.89 -4.01 -17.61
C ASN A 290 -2.01 -4.36 -19.09
N ASN A 291 -1.31 -5.40 -19.55
CA ASN A 291 -1.22 -5.77 -20.96
C ASN A 291 -2.59 -6.08 -21.58
N LYS A 292 -3.41 -6.83 -20.88
CA LYS A 292 -4.74 -7.29 -21.35
C LYS A 292 -5.86 -6.30 -21.11
N LEU A 293 -5.58 -5.13 -20.53
CA LEU A 293 -6.60 -4.17 -20.08
C LEU A 293 -7.65 -4.86 -19.18
N ASN A 294 -7.16 -5.70 -18.26
CA ASN A 294 -8.02 -6.37 -17.30
C ASN A 294 -8.85 -5.32 -16.55
N PRO A 295 -10.20 -5.42 -16.56
CA PRO A 295 -11.10 -4.44 -15.97
C PRO A 295 -10.82 -4.15 -14.49
N TYR A 296 -10.35 -5.13 -13.73
CA TYR A 296 -10.03 -4.97 -12.31
C TYR A 296 -8.83 -4.05 -12.06
N PHE A 297 -7.97 -3.85 -13.07
CA PHE A 297 -6.80 -2.98 -13.01
C PHE A 297 -6.95 -1.69 -13.81
N LEU A 298 -8.18 -1.28 -14.10
CA LEU A 298 -8.42 0.03 -14.67
C LEU A 298 -8.31 1.12 -13.61
N PRO A 299 -7.85 2.33 -13.98
CA PRO A 299 -7.76 3.45 -13.06
C PRO A 299 -9.10 3.72 -12.36
N GLY A 300 -9.04 3.87 -11.03
CA GLY A 300 -10.20 4.05 -10.16
C GLY A 300 -10.59 2.82 -9.34
N ASN A 301 -10.14 1.62 -9.71
CA ASN A 301 -10.44 0.41 -8.94
C ASN A 301 -9.56 0.26 -7.70
N TYR A 302 -10.10 -0.44 -6.70
CA TYR A 302 -9.37 -0.85 -5.50
C TYR A 302 -8.83 -2.26 -5.68
N VAL A 303 -7.60 -2.46 -5.24
CA VAL A 303 -6.93 -3.78 -5.27
C VAL A 303 -6.21 -4.04 -3.96
N SER A 304 -6.13 -5.32 -3.58
CA SER A 304 -5.34 -5.78 -2.44
C SER A 304 -3.96 -6.23 -2.92
N LEU A 305 -2.96 -6.06 -2.08
CA LEU A 305 -1.60 -6.46 -2.41
C LEU A 305 -0.82 -6.87 -1.16
N ILE A 306 0.22 -7.67 -1.37
CA ILE A 306 1.18 -8.08 -0.37
C ILE A 306 2.56 -7.62 -0.82
N ILE A 307 3.20 -6.79 -0.01
CA ILE A 307 4.57 -6.32 -0.22
C ILE A 307 5.51 -7.20 0.61
N ASN A 308 6.51 -7.80 -0.03
CA ASN A 308 7.56 -8.49 0.68
C ASN A 308 8.44 -7.47 1.42
N GLY A 309 8.47 -7.59 2.74
CA GLY A 309 9.26 -6.75 3.62
C GLY A 309 10.67 -7.29 3.86
N LYS A 310 11.26 -6.85 4.98
CA LYS A 310 12.58 -7.30 5.43
C LYS A 310 12.57 -8.80 5.74
N ARG A 311 13.67 -9.47 5.42
CA ARG A 311 13.93 -10.84 5.87
C ARG A 311 14.52 -10.77 7.29
N LEU A 312 13.86 -11.41 8.21
CA LEU A 312 14.30 -11.62 9.57
C LEU A 312 14.90 -13.02 9.68
N TYR A 313 15.95 -13.15 10.47
CA TYR A 313 16.65 -14.40 10.68
C TYR A 313 16.43 -14.85 12.10
N ASP A 314 16.26 -16.15 12.29
CA ASP A 314 16.18 -16.78 13.60
C ASP A 314 15.07 -16.16 14.48
N VAL A 315 13.84 -16.11 13.93
CA VAL A 315 12.65 -15.55 14.57
C VAL A 315 11.53 -16.57 14.59
N ALA A 316 10.57 -16.41 15.50
CA ALA A 316 9.38 -17.24 15.56
C ALA A 316 8.11 -16.38 15.51
N ARG A 317 7.03 -16.97 15.01
CA ARG A 317 5.68 -16.40 15.03
C ARG A 317 4.91 -16.96 16.21
N ILE A 318 4.28 -16.11 16.98
CA ILE A 318 3.37 -16.48 18.06
C ILE A 318 2.10 -15.62 17.99
N PRO A 319 0.94 -16.11 18.48
CA PRO A 319 -0.25 -15.28 18.52
C PRO A 319 -0.04 -14.04 19.40
N ARG A 320 -0.47 -12.87 18.92
CA ARG A 320 -0.27 -11.61 19.65
C ARG A 320 -0.90 -11.62 21.05
N TYR A 321 -2.06 -12.25 21.19
CA TYR A 321 -2.82 -12.25 22.44
C TYR A 321 -2.16 -13.03 23.58
N VAL A 322 -1.15 -13.87 23.29
CA VAL A 322 -0.38 -14.59 24.32
C VAL A 322 0.73 -13.76 24.94
N VAL A 323 1.06 -12.63 24.33
CA VAL A 323 2.11 -11.69 24.80
C VAL A 323 1.45 -10.65 25.70
N ASP A 324 1.89 -10.56 26.95
CA ASP A 324 1.41 -9.55 27.90
C ASP A 324 2.04 -8.16 27.63
N ASN A 325 1.58 -7.12 28.34
CA ASN A 325 2.06 -5.75 28.19
C ASN A 325 3.54 -5.57 28.60
N GLU A 326 4.11 -6.52 29.34
CA GLU A 326 5.50 -6.53 29.77
C GLU A 326 6.40 -7.38 28.87
N GLN A 327 5.87 -7.84 27.73
CA GLN A 327 6.51 -8.76 26.77
C GLN A 327 6.85 -10.13 27.40
N ASN A 328 5.95 -10.69 28.18
CA ASN A 328 6.07 -12.06 28.64
C ASN A 328 4.99 -12.95 28.02
N VAL A 329 5.29 -14.24 27.96
CA VAL A 329 4.38 -15.31 27.56
C VAL A 329 4.28 -16.34 28.69
N PHE A 330 3.15 -17.00 28.80
CA PHE A 330 3.02 -18.16 29.67
C PHE A 330 3.55 -19.41 28.98
N THR A 331 4.33 -20.20 29.70
CA THR A 331 4.98 -21.43 29.21
C THR A 331 4.47 -22.64 29.99
N MET A 332 4.62 -23.81 29.39
CA MET A 332 4.42 -25.08 30.07
C MET A 332 5.76 -25.82 30.19
N GLU A 333 6.25 -25.97 31.40
CA GLU A 333 7.48 -26.71 31.75
C GLU A 333 7.13 -27.79 32.79
N ASP A 334 7.41 -29.03 32.50
CA ASP A 334 7.13 -30.18 33.39
C ASP A 334 5.71 -30.21 33.97
N GLY A 335 4.70 -29.84 33.15
CA GLY A 335 3.29 -29.81 33.57
C GLY A 335 2.94 -28.64 34.50
N LYS A 336 3.80 -27.65 34.62
CA LYS A 336 3.58 -26.43 35.43
C LYS A 336 3.56 -25.18 34.56
N LEU A 337 2.77 -24.20 34.99
CA LEU A 337 2.71 -22.89 34.35
C LEU A 337 3.95 -22.07 34.70
N GLY A 338 4.74 -21.73 33.70
CA GLY A 338 5.85 -20.78 33.77
C GLY A 338 5.48 -19.41 33.19
N LYS A 339 6.36 -18.43 33.35
CA LYS A 339 6.29 -17.11 32.71
C LYS A 339 7.68 -16.78 32.17
N GLN A 340 7.77 -16.52 30.86
CA GLN A 340 9.04 -16.25 30.17
C GLN A 340 8.97 -14.92 29.43
N LYS A 341 10.01 -14.09 29.55
CA LYS A 341 10.15 -12.85 28.80
C LYS A 341 10.59 -13.17 27.37
N VAL A 342 9.97 -12.50 26.39
CA VAL A 342 10.28 -12.62 24.97
C VAL A 342 10.68 -11.25 24.38
N ASP A 343 11.56 -11.24 23.39
CA ASP A 343 11.96 -10.02 22.67
C ASP A 343 11.12 -9.89 21.39
N VAL A 344 10.10 -9.03 21.44
CA VAL A 344 9.19 -8.82 20.30
C VAL A 344 9.84 -7.88 19.30
N VAL A 345 10.10 -8.37 18.08
CA VAL A 345 10.66 -7.60 16.95
C VAL A 345 9.61 -6.67 16.34
N THR A 346 8.43 -7.23 16.07
CA THR A 346 7.30 -6.51 15.48
C THR A 346 6.01 -7.27 15.70
N ILE A 347 4.88 -6.58 15.53
CA ILE A 347 3.54 -7.15 15.57
C ILE A 347 2.87 -6.88 14.23
N GLN A 348 2.35 -7.92 13.60
CA GLN A 348 1.60 -7.84 12.36
C GLN A 348 0.21 -8.46 12.55
N GLY A 349 -0.82 -7.63 12.56
CA GLY A 349 -2.20 -8.09 12.83
C GLY A 349 -2.31 -8.85 14.14
N ASN A 350 -2.64 -10.14 14.06
CA ASN A 350 -2.80 -11.05 15.20
C ASN A 350 -1.54 -11.86 15.53
N VAL A 351 -0.40 -11.58 14.91
CA VAL A 351 0.85 -12.31 15.10
C VAL A 351 1.92 -11.38 15.68
N ALA A 352 2.61 -11.82 16.72
CA ALA A 352 3.83 -11.24 17.24
C ALA A 352 5.02 -12.05 16.72
N ILE A 353 6.07 -11.35 16.27
CA ILE A 353 7.31 -11.96 15.80
C ILE A 353 8.35 -11.72 16.88
N ILE A 354 8.91 -12.80 17.41
CA ILE A 354 9.90 -12.79 18.52
C ILE A 354 11.26 -13.27 18.03
N LYS A 355 12.31 -12.72 18.63
CA LYS A 355 13.69 -13.22 18.43
C LYS A 355 13.93 -14.51 19.21
N HIS A 356 14.92 -15.28 18.76
CA HIS A 356 15.40 -16.46 19.43
C HIS A 356 16.13 -16.10 20.75
N THR A 357 15.35 -15.73 21.76
CA THR A 357 15.81 -15.45 23.12
C THR A 357 15.34 -16.48 24.14
N VAL A 358 14.59 -17.48 23.67
CA VAL A 358 13.99 -18.57 24.48
C VAL A 358 14.38 -19.91 23.86
N PRO A 359 14.34 -21.02 24.62
CA PRO A 359 14.71 -22.35 24.11
C PRO A 359 13.86 -22.79 22.92
N ASP A 360 14.48 -23.56 22.01
CA ASP A 360 13.77 -24.23 20.92
C ASP A 360 12.69 -25.17 21.45
N ASN A 361 11.59 -25.26 20.72
CA ASN A 361 10.41 -26.10 21.06
C ASN A 361 9.79 -25.75 22.42
N MET A 362 10.04 -24.56 22.98
CA MET A 362 9.33 -24.10 24.17
C MET A 362 7.81 -24.12 23.93
N LYS A 363 7.07 -24.77 24.81
CA LYS A 363 5.61 -24.80 24.74
C LYS A 363 5.01 -23.54 25.35
N ILE A 364 4.40 -22.70 24.54
CA ILE A 364 3.63 -21.52 25.00
C ILE A 364 2.18 -21.92 25.22
N VAL A 365 1.57 -21.33 26.24
CA VAL A 365 0.15 -21.53 26.54
C VAL A 365 -0.67 -20.52 25.74
N THR A 366 -1.53 -21.03 24.85
CA THR A 366 -2.41 -20.22 24.00
C THR A 366 -3.81 -19.99 24.60
N THR A 367 -4.18 -20.76 25.62
CA THR A 367 -5.43 -20.55 26.36
C THR A 367 -5.36 -19.31 27.24
N ILE A 368 -6.36 -18.42 27.14
CA ILE A 368 -6.46 -17.26 28.04
C ILE A 368 -6.84 -17.72 29.43
N LEU A 369 -5.92 -17.60 30.38
CA LEU A 369 -6.11 -18.03 31.77
C LEU A 369 -6.69 -16.90 32.61
N GLN A 370 -7.79 -17.22 33.34
CA GLN A 370 -8.30 -16.34 34.38
C GLN A 370 -7.49 -16.54 35.68
N ARG A 371 -6.81 -15.46 36.14
CA ARG A 371 -5.94 -15.46 37.35
C ARG A 371 -4.87 -16.57 37.32
N PRO A 372 -3.93 -16.49 36.36
CA PRO A 372 -2.83 -17.45 36.29
C PRO A 372 -1.91 -17.32 37.50
N LEU A 373 -1.57 -18.44 38.10
CA LEU A 373 -0.58 -18.54 39.20
C LEU A 373 0.62 -19.30 38.67
N ILE A 374 1.82 -18.67 38.72
CA ILE A 374 3.05 -19.35 38.32
C ILE A 374 3.27 -20.58 39.18
N GLY A 375 3.63 -21.70 38.54
CA GLY A 375 3.83 -22.98 39.22
C GLY A 375 2.54 -23.84 39.40
N MET A 376 1.34 -23.35 38.99
CA MET A 376 0.13 -24.17 38.99
C MET A 376 0.25 -25.35 38.04
N ASN A 377 -0.38 -26.49 38.37
CA ASN A 377 -0.39 -27.67 37.51
C ASN A 377 -1.31 -27.44 36.30
N ILE A 378 -0.79 -27.65 35.11
CA ILE A 378 -1.50 -27.57 33.84
C ILE A 378 -1.25 -28.85 33.02
N LYS A 379 -2.16 -29.17 32.11
CA LYS A 379 -2.01 -30.27 31.16
C LYS A 379 -2.40 -29.79 29.77
N SER A 380 -1.61 -30.15 28.78
CA SER A 380 -1.92 -29.82 27.39
C SER A 380 -3.10 -30.64 26.89
N SER A 381 -4.10 -29.98 26.31
CA SER A 381 -5.24 -30.66 25.67
C SER A 381 -4.82 -31.45 24.43
N ASN A 382 -3.76 -30.96 23.73
CA ASN A 382 -3.25 -31.58 22.50
C ASN A 382 -2.61 -32.94 22.79
N GLU A 383 -1.90 -33.11 23.93
CA GLU A 383 -1.33 -34.40 24.36
C GLU A 383 -2.39 -35.39 24.77
N THR A 384 -3.58 -34.95 25.13
CA THR A 384 -4.68 -35.82 25.53
C THR A 384 -5.45 -36.40 24.34
N LEU A 385 -5.39 -35.74 23.18
CA LEU A 385 -5.98 -36.21 21.93
C LEU A 385 -5.11 -37.28 21.26
N GLU A 386 -3.81 -37.16 21.27
CA GLU A 386 -2.88 -38.19 20.75
C GLU A 386 -2.97 -39.52 21.51
N LEU A 387 -3.20 -39.48 22.83
CA LEU A 387 -3.38 -40.67 23.64
C LEU A 387 -4.75 -41.38 23.44
N LYS A 388 -5.71 -40.76 22.77
CA LYS A 388 -7.01 -41.37 22.46
C LYS A 388 -7.06 -42.06 21.10
N GLU A 389 -6.11 -41.81 20.21
CA GLU A 389 -6.04 -42.48 18.91
C GLU A 389 -5.30 -43.85 18.94
N GLU A 390 -4.61 -44.22 20.03
CA GLU A 390 -4.13 -45.58 20.26
C GLU A 390 -5.24 -46.44 20.87
N ILE A 391 -6.26 -46.79 20.10
CA ILE A 391 -7.20 -47.88 20.44
C ILE A 391 -6.49 -49.18 20.08
N PRO A 392 -6.28 -50.11 21.04
CA PRO A 392 -5.70 -51.40 20.73
C PRO A 392 -6.63 -52.17 19.81
N VAL A 393 -6.12 -52.62 18.69
CA VAL A 393 -6.77 -53.62 17.83
C VAL A 393 -6.93 -54.88 18.65
N ILE A 394 -8.16 -55.20 19.09
CA ILE A 394 -8.51 -56.51 19.65
C ILE A 394 -8.52 -57.47 18.46
N GLU A 395 -7.50 -58.31 18.35
CA GLU A 395 -7.53 -59.52 17.54
C GLU A 395 -8.58 -60.45 18.15
N ASP A 396 -9.75 -60.47 17.55
CA ASP A 396 -10.75 -61.52 17.84
C ASP A 396 -10.51 -62.70 16.91
N GLY A 397 -9.79 -63.69 17.46
CA GLY A 397 -9.63 -65.00 16.86
C GLY A 397 -10.91 -65.78 16.96
N GLY A 398 -11.67 -65.84 15.88
CA GLY A 398 -12.89 -66.68 15.78
C GLY A 398 -12.84 -67.56 14.52
N GLN A 399 -12.30 -68.77 14.66
CA GLN A 399 -12.61 -69.89 13.77
C GLN A 399 -14.11 -70.20 13.80
N LEU A 400 -14.72 -70.31 12.65
CA LEU A 400 -15.90 -71.18 12.41
C LEU A 400 -15.90 -71.58 10.94
N SER A 401 -15.44 -72.77 10.63
CA SER A 401 -16.26 -73.98 10.38
C SER A 401 -17.19 -73.87 9.17
N GLN A 402 -16.85 -74.67 8.16
CA GLN A 402 -17.66 -75.06 7.02
C GLN A 402 -18.95 -75.72 7.45
N ALA A 403 -20.03 -75.48 6.77
CA ALA A 403 -21.06 -76.49 6.40
C ALA A 403 -22.10 -75.87 5.45
N ASP A 404 -22.24 -76.53 4.28
CA ASP A 404 -23.32 -76.61 3.30
C ASP A 404 -23.68 -75.40 2.46
#